data_b8c65e36e11e67fb428dc9102428f38d
#
_entry.id   b8c65e36e11e67fb428dc9102428f38d
#
_cell.length_a   1.000
_cell.length_b   1.000
_cell.length_c   1.000
_cell.angle_alpha   90.00
_cell.angle_beta   90.00
_cell.angle_gamma   90.00
#
_symmetry.space_group_name_H-M   'P 1'
#
loop_
_entity.id
_entity.type
_entity.pdbx_description
1 polymer ?
#
loop_
_entity_poly.entity_id
_entity_poly.type
_entity_poly.pdbx_seq_one_letter_code
_entity_poly.pdbx_strand_id
1 'polypeptide(L)'
;MGRRSQAPRAGQGGPGPSPTADPDTELVALVLTEISRAHAQVKANRRAHRPLAGQLRSLERLHARHAAELGGLVEVPALTIAAEPKQERVLARLGRLENRLQQQLVRDSVEADSGALALLLASMAAGVAQERAFL
;
A
#
# COMPACT_ATOMS: atom_id res chain seq x y z
N MET A 1 25.27 37.17 32.68
CA MET A 1 25.16 36.89 32.28
C MET A 1 24.81 36.11 31.56
N GLY A 2 24.69 35.95 31.19
CA GLY A 2 24.46 35.33 30.61
C GLY A 2 24.06 34.70 29.84
N ARG A 3 24.20 34.71 29.68
CA ARG A 3 23.95 34.14 29.05
C ARG A 3 23.58 33.62 28.27
N ARG A 4 23.60 33.65 28.23
CA ARG A 4 23.37 33.21 27.52
C ARG A 4 22.99 32.58 26.91
N SER A 5 22.93 32.55 27.08
CA SER A 5 22.70 31.97 26.59
C SER A 5 22.27 31.61 25.76
N GLN A 6 22.22 31.68 25.48
CA GLN A 6 22.05 31.40 24.76
C GLN A 6 21.94 30.92 23.96
N ALA A 7 22.09 30.99 23.78
CA ALA A 7 22.36 30.58 23.16
C ALA A 7 22.21 29.74 22.54
N PRO A 8 22.12 29.18 22.65
CA PRO A 8 21.97 28.31 21.89
C PRO A 8 21.08 27.79 21.18
N ARG A 9 20.82 28.46 21.15
CA ARG A 9 20.21 28.26 20.52
C ARG A 9 19.95 28.26 19.59
N ALA A 10 20.10 28.44 19.55
CA ALA A 10 20.10 28.69 18.73
C ALA A 10 20.23 27.97 17.89
N GLY A 11 20.60 27.70 17.95
CA GLY A 11 20.83 27.04 17.14
C GLY A 11 20.02 26.13 16.74
N GLN A 12 19.69 26.14 17.16
CA GLN A 12 19.05 25.52 16.78
C GLN A 12 18.21 25.72 16.15
N GLY A 13 17.95 25.81 16.34
CA GLY A 13 17.10 25.81 15.63
C GLY A 13 17.04 26.42 14.56
N GLY A 14 17.55 26.55 14.82
CA GLY A 14 17.63 27.28 13.83
C GLY A 14 17.10 26.88 12.65
N PRO A 15 17.11 27.69 11.94
CA PRO A 15 16.55 27.48 10.67
C PRO A 15 17.42 26.60 9.86
N GLY A 16 17.66 25.49 10.37
CA GLY A 16 18.29 24.49 9.57
C GLY A 16 17.42 24.22 8.37
N PRO A 17 17.93 23.53 7.38
CA PRO A 17 17.14 23.13 6.26
C PRO A 17 15.94 22.34 6.76
N SER A 18 14.80 22.50 6.13
CA SER A 18 13.62 21.71 6.43
C SER A 18 13.98 20.24 6.33
N PRO A 19 13.55 19.43 7.28
CA PRO A 19 13.82 18.01 7.17
C PRO A 19 13.22 17.47 5.89
N THR A 20 13.98 16.69 5.18
CA THR A 20 13.48 15.93 4.05
C THR A 20 12.58 14.85 4.61
N ALA A 21 11.52 14.52 3.88
CA ALA A 21 10.66 13.41 4.28
C ALA A 21 11.53 12.17 4.38
N ASP A 22 11.28 11.37 5.41
CA ASP A 22 11.91 10.07 5.59
C ASP A 22 11.59 9.21 4.36
N PRO A 23 12.59 8.62 3.69
CA PRO A 23 12.35 7.76 2.54
C PRO A 23 11.35 6.65 2.82
N ASP A 24 11.35 6.09 4.03
CA ASP A 24 10.39 5.06 4.40
C ASP A 24 8.98 5.64 4.52
N THR A 25 8.84 6.87 4.98
CA THR A 25 7.52 7.52 5.05
C THR A 25 6.93 7.68 3.64
N GLU A 26 7.75 8.10 2.69
CA GLU A 26 7.30 8.23 1.30
C GLU A 26 6.98 6.88 0.69
N LEU A 27 7.81 5.88 0.96
CA LEU A 27 7.60 4.53 0.47
C LEU A 27 6.28 3.94 1.01
N VAL A 28 6.01 4.11 2.29
CA VAL A 28 4.76 3.66 2.91
C VAL A 28 3.55 4.33 2.24
N ALA A 29 3.65 5.64 1.97
CA ALA A 29 2.55 6.36 1.31
C ALA A 29 2.28 5.81 -0.09
N LEU A 30 3.33 5.51 -0.85
CA LEU A 30 3.20 4.95 -2.19
C LEU A 30 2.58 3.54 -2.13
N VAL A 31 3.09 2.70 -1.25
CA VAL A 31 2.57 1.33 -1.08
C VAL A 31 1.11 1.36 -0.66
N LEU A 32 0.76 2.23 0.28
CA LEU A 32 -0.60 2.34 0.77
C LEU A 32 -1.56 2.77 -0.35
N THR A 33 -1.12 3.66 -1.23
CA THR A 33 -1.90 4.05 -2.41
C THR A 33 -2.13 2.86 -3.34
N GLU A 34 -1.10 2.06 -3.58
CA GLU A 34 -1.21 0.89 -4.45
C GLU A 34 -2.14 -0.18 -3.85
N ILE A 35 -2.01 -0.44 -2.54
CA ILE A 35 -2.88 -1.40 -1.85
C ILE A 35 -4.33 -0.91 -1.85
N SER A 36 -4.54 0.39 -1.61
CA SER A 36 -5.89 0.97 -1.61
C SER A 36 -6.53 0.88 -2.99
N ARG A 37 -5.73 1.07 -4.05
CA ARG A 37 -6.22 0.91 -5.42
C ARG A 37 -6.59 -0.55 -5.69
N ALA A 38 -5.76 -1.49 -5.26
CA ALA A 38 -6.05 -2.92 -5.40
C ALA A 38 -7.33 -3.29 -4.66
N HIS A 39 -7.48 -2.80 -3.43
CA HIS A 39 -8.69 -3.02 -2.65
C HIS A 39 -9.94 -2.51 -3.38
N ALA A 40 -9.89 -1.29 -3.88
CA ALA A 40 -11.01 -0.68 -4.59
C ALA A 40 -11.36 -1.46 -5.86
N GLN A 41 -10.34 -1.95 -6.58
CA GLN A 41 -10.53 -2.70 -7.81
C GLN A 41 -11.21 -4.05 -7.53
N VAL A 42 -10.75 -4.76 -6.49
CA VAL A 42 -11.37 -6.02 -6.09
C VAL A 42 -12.82 -5.79 -5.65
N LYS A 43 -13.05 -4.75 -4.87
CA LYS A 43 -14.38 -4.41 -4.37
C LYS A 43 -15.34 -4.09 -5.52
N ALA A 44 -14.89 -3.34 -6.53
CA ALA A 44 -15.70 -3.00 -7.70
C ALA A 44 -16.11 -4.26 -8.45
N ASN A 45 -15.16 -5.17 -8.67
CA ASN A 45 -15.45 -6.43 -9.35
C ASN A 45 -16.36 -7.33 -8.54
N ARG A 46 -16.18 -7.37 -7.21
CA ARG A 46 -17.04 -8.17 -6.33
C ARG A 46 -18.49 -7.68 -6.39
N ARG A 47 -18.68 -6.37 -6.44
CA ARG A 47 -20.01 -5.78 -6.50
C ARG A 47 -20.69 -6.01 -7.86
N ALA A 48 -19.90 -5.99 -8.93
CA ALA A 48 -20.41 -6.14 -10.27
C ALA A 48 -20.70 -7.61 -10.64
N HIS A 49 -20.01 -8.55 -9.99
CA HIS A 49 -20.08 -9.97 -10.36
C HIS A 49 -20.38 -10.81 -9.12
N ARG A 50 -21.67 -10.87 -8.75
CA ARG A 50 -22.12 -11.55 -7.53
C ARG A 50 -21.68 -13.01 -7.42
N PRO A 51 -21.67 -13.81 -8.49
CA PRO A 51 -21.21 -15.20 -8.38
C PRO A 51 -19.77 -15.34 -7.89
N LEU A 52 -18.94 -14.30 -8.05
CA LEU A 52 -17.53 -14.31 -7.61
C LEU A 52 -17.35 -13.69 -6.23
N ALA A 53 -18.42 -13.19 -5.60
CA ALA A 53 -18.31 -12.41 -4.37
C ALA A 53 -17.60 -13.17 -3.24
N GLY A 54 -17.88 -14.45 -3.07
CA GLY A 54 -17.25 -15.26 -2.02
C GLY A 54 -15.74 -15.35 -2.21
N GLN A 55 -15.33 -15.63 -3.44
CA GLN A 55 -13.93 -15.79 -3.80
C GLN A 55 -13.17 -14.45 -3.67
N LEU A 56 -13.78 -13.35 -4.11
CA LEU A 56 -13.13 -12.05 -4.09
C LEU A 56 -13.10 -11.40 -2.71
N ARG A 57 -13.99 -11.82 -1.80
CA ARG A 57 -14.05 -11.25 -0.45
C ARG A 57 -12.77 -11.51 0.34
N SER A 58 -12.17 -12.67 0.17
CA SER A 58 -10.93 -13.02 0.86
C SER A 58 -9.81 -12.06 0.44
N LEU A 59 -9.69 -11.81 -0.85
CA LEU A 59 -8.69 -10.89 -1.39
C LEU A 59 -8.95 -9.47 -0.93
N GLU A 60 -10.20 -9.03 -0.94
CA GLU A 60 -10.56 -7.70 -0.46
C GLU A 60 -10.16 -7.51 1.01
N ARG A 61 -10.42 -8.51 1.84
CA ARG A 61 -10.03 -8.48 3.26
C ARG A 61 -8.52 -8.45 3.46
N LEU A 62 -7.79 -9.19 2.63
CA LEU A 62 -6.33 -9.17 2.69
C LEU A 62 -5.81 -7.76 2.48
N HIS A 63 -6.28 -7.08 1.44
CA HIS A 63 -5.84 -5.71 1.15
C HIS A 63 -6.22 -4.75 2.28
N ALA A 64 -7.41 -4.90 2.86
CA ALA A 64 -7.81 -4.06 3.98
C ALA A 64 -6.90 -4.27 5.20
N ARG A 65 -6.52 -5.52 5.48
CA ARG A 65 -5.59 -5.82 6.59
C ARG A 65 -4.21 -5.24 6.33
N HIS A 66 -3.70 -5.40 5.11
CA HIS A 66 -2.40 -4.83 4.76
C HIS A 66 -2.40 -3.31 4.87
N ALA A 67 -3.47 -2.68 4.38
CA ALA A 67 -3.59 -1.22 4.52
C ALA A 67 -3.62 -0.79 5.98
N ALA A 68 -4.33 -1.54 6.83
CA ALA A 68 -4.42 -1.22 8.26
C ALA A 68 -3.04 -1.23 8.93
N GLU A 69 -2.16 -2.12 8.51
CA GLU A 69 -0.80 -2.19 9.04
C GLU A 69 0.06 -1.00 8.62
N LEU A 70 -0.36 -0.27 7.58
CA LEU A 70 0.36 0.91 7.07
C LEU A 70 -0.37 2.22 7.38
N GLY A 71 -1.43 2.18 8.17
CA GLY A 71 -2.15 3.39 8.56
C GLY A 71 -3.60 3.48 8.11
N GLY A 72 -4.05 2.56 7.29
CA GLY A 72 -5.44 2.50 6.83
C GLY A 72 -5.61 2.87 5.36
N LEU A 73 -6.69 2.39 4.77
CA LEU A 73 -7.01 2.66 3.36
C LEU A 73 -7.09 4.16 3.11
N VAL A 74 -6.58 4.57 1.95
CA VAL A 74 -6.66 5.95 1.50
C VAL A 74 -7.63 6.04 0.32
N GLU A 75 -8.15 7.24 0.06
CA GLU A 75 -9.05 7.47 -1.06
C GLU A 75 -8.30 7.31 -2.37
N VAL A 76 -8.98 6.69 -3.33
CA VAL A 76 -8.46 6.49 -4.68
C VAL A 76 -9.44 7.15 -5.65
N PRO A 77 -8.96 7.88 -6.65
CA PRO A 77 -9.86 8.53 -7.61
C PRO A 77 -10.80 7.52 -8.25
N ALA A 78 -12.11 7.77 -8.12
CA ALA A 78 -13.15 6.85 -8.61
C ALA A 78 -13.03 6.56 -10.10
N LEU A 79 -12.59 7.55 -10.87
CA LEU A 79 -12.45 7.40 -12.33
C LEU A 79 -11.34 6.42 -12.73
N THR A 80 -10.44 6.07 -11.80
CA THR A 80 -9.36 5.12 -12.07
C THR A 80 -9.76 3.68 -11.75
N ILE A 81 -10.96 3.47 -11.21
CA ILE A 81 -11.44 2.17 -10.79
C ILE A 81 -12.63 1.77 -11.66
N ALA A 82 -12.50 0.63 -12.33
CA ALA A 82 -13.58 0.11 -13.15
C ALA A 82 -13.61 -1.42 -13.06
N ALA A 83 -14.80 -1.96 -12.86
CA ALA A 83 -14.99 -3.40 -12.89
C ALA A 83 -14.81 -3.93 -14.31
N GLU A 84 -14.27 -5.12 -14.43
CA GLU A 84 -14.21 -5.83 -15.71
C GLU A 84 -15.66 -6.17 -16.12
N PRO A 85 -16.10 -5.75 -17.31
CA PRO A 85 -17.49 -5.99 -17.72
C PRO A 85 -17.83 -7.47 -17.87
N LYS A 86 -16.88 -8.30 -18.26
CA LYS A 86 -17.14 -9.71 -18.55
C LYS A 86 -16.70 -10.59 -17.40
N GLN A 87 -17.66 -11.27 -16.78
CA GLN A 87 -17.41 -12.10 -15.61
C GLN A 87 -16.30 -13.12 -15.85
N GLU A 88 -16.27 -13.75 -17.02
CA GLU A 88 -15.28 -14.77 -17.34
C GLU A 88 -13.85 -14.20 -17.45
N ARG A 89 -13.70 -12.89 -17.46
CA ARG A 89 -12.38 -12.24 -17.51
C ARG A 89 -11.93 -11.68 -16.19
N VAL A 90 -12.81 -11.64 -15.19
CA VAL A 90 -12.52 -10.98 -13.91
C VAL A 90 -11.31 -11.59 -13.22
N LEU A 91 -11.30 -12.91 -13.06
CA LEU A 91 -10.23 -13.57 -12.30
C LEU A 91 -8.88 -13.45 -12.98
N ALA A 92 -8.85 -13.57 -14.31
CA ALA A 92 -7.60 -13.40 -15.05
C ALA A 92 -7.08 -11.97 -14.94
N ARG A 93 -7.97 -10.99 -15.04
CA ARG A 93 -7.57 -9.58 -14.92
C ARG A 93 -7.05 -9.27 -13.52
N LEU A 94 -7.78 -9.69 -12.50
CA LEU A 94 -7.36 -9.47 -11.11
C LEU A 94 -6.05 -10.21 -10.83
N GLY A 95 -5.90 -11.44 -11.35
CA GLY A 95 -4.64 -12.17 -11.19
C GLY A 95 -3.44 -11.40 -11.70
N ARG A 96 -3.59 -10.73 -12.84
CA ARG A 96 -2.52 -9.90 -13.40
C ARG A 96 -2.25 -8.67 -12.54
N LEU A 97 -3.30 -8.02 -12.03
CA LEU A 97 -3.14 -6.85 -11.15
C LEU A 97 -2.46 -7.25 -9.85
N GLU A 98 -2.88 -8.36 -9.25
CA GLU A 98 -2.29 -8.85 -8.01
C GLU A 98 -0.84 -9.27 -8.21
N ASN A 99 -0.50 -9.86 -9.37
CA ASN A 99 0.87 -10.21 -9.66
C ASN A 99 1.76 -8.97 -9.74
N ARG A 100 1.27 -7.89 -10.34
CA ARG A 100 2.01 -6.64 -10.40
C ARG A 100 2.19 -6.03 -9.01
N LEU A 101 1.16 -6.07 -8.18
CA LEU A 101 1.25 -5.60 -6.80
C LEU A 101 2.28 -6.41 -6.01
N GLN A 102 2.24 -7.74 -6.14
CA GLN A 102 3.20 -8.62 -5.48
C GLN A 102 4.63 -8.25 -5.87
N GLN A 103 4.89 -8.09 -7.16
CA GLN A 103 6.22 -7.73 -7.65
C GLN A 103 6.66 -6.37 -7.13
N GLN A 104 5.73 -5.41 -7.06
CA GLN A 104 6.02 -4.08 -6.54
C GLN A 104 6.39 -4.15 -5.05
N LEU A 105 5.63 -4.93 -4.27
CA LEU A 105 5.93 -5.10 -2.84
C LEU A 105 7.31 -5.72 -2.61
N VAL A 106 7.70 -6.68 -3.46
CA VAL A 106 9.03 -7.27 -3.37
C VAL A 106 10.10 -6.21 -3.64
N ARG A 107 9.94 -5.42 -4.68
CA ARG A 107 10.90 -4.34 -4.99
C ARG A 107 10.98 -3.34 -3.86
N ASP A 108 9.83 -2.94 -3.32
CA ASP A 108 9.76 -1.97 -2.24
C ASP A 108 10.39 -2.50 -0.96
N SER A 109 10.28 -3.81 -0.70
CA SER A 109 10.91 -4.42 0.47
C SER A 109 12.43 -4.31 0.41
N VAL A 110 13.00 -4.36 -0.79
CA VAL A 110 14.44 -4.21 -0.99
C VAL A 110 14.88 -2.75 -0.81
N GLU A 111 14.00 -1.82 -1.14
CA GLU A 111 14.33 -0.38 -1.05
C GLU A 111 14.07 0.23 0.32
N ALA A 112 13.37 -0.46 1.21
CA ALA A 112 13.08 0.05 2.54
C ALA A 112 14.37 0.19 3.35
N ASP A 113 14.52 1.33 4.03
CA ASP A 113 15.66 1.57 4.91
C ASP A 113 15.53 0.79 6.22
N SER A 114 14.32 0.71 6.76
CA SER A 114 14.04 -0.01 8.00
C SER A 114 13.91 -1.50 7.71
N GLY A 115 14.63 -2.31 8.48
CA GLY A 115 14.48 -3.77 8.38
C GLY A 115 13.08 -4.24 8.73
N ALA A 116 12.42 -3.56 9.67
CA ALA A 116 11.06 -3.89 10.06
C ALA A 116 10.09 -3.65 8.90
N LEU A 117 10.25 -2.53 8.19
CA LEU A 117 9.42 -2.24 7.01
C LEU A 117 9.71 -3.22 5.88
N ALA A 118 10.99 -3.51 5.64
CA ALA A 118 11.37 -4.48 4.61
C ALA A 118 10.70 -5.84 4.85
N LEU A 119 10.74 -6.31 6.10
CA LEU A 119 10.13 -7.58 6.47
C LEU A 119 8.60 -7.54 6.30
N LEU A 120 7.97 -6.44 6.70
CA LEU A 120 6.53 -6.28 6.56
C LEU A 120 6.10 -6.33 5.09
N LEU A 121 6.80 -5.57 4.22
CA LEU A 121 6.47 -5.55 2.79
C LEU A 121 6.70 -6.91 2.13
N ALA A 122 7.76 -7.62 2.51
CA ALA A 122 8.01 -8.96 2.00
C ALA A 122 6.90 -9.93 2.44
N SER A 123 6.45 -9.81 3.69
CA SER A 123 5.35 -10.60 4.22
C SER A 123 4.05 -10.33 3.48
N MET A 124 3.79 -9.05 3.17
CA MET A 124 2.61 -8.67 2.39
C MET A 124 2.67 -9.27 0.98
N ALA A 125 3.84 -9.24 0.35
CA ALA A 125 4.02 -9.86 -0.97
C ALA A 125 3.69 -11.34 -0.93
N ALA A 126 4.12 -12.05 0.11
CA ALA A 126 3.82 -13.46 0.28
C ALA A 126 2.32 -13.69 0.45
N GLY A 127 1.65 -12.84 1.23
CA GLY A 127 0.19 -12.91 1.41
C GLY A 127 -0.56 -12.72 0.10
N VAL A 128 -0.15 -11.76 -0.71
CA VAL A 128 -0.74 -11.54 -2.04
C VAL A 128 -0.54 -12.75 -2.93
N ALA A 129 0.66 -13.33 -2.91
CA ALA A 129 0.96 -14.54 -3.70
C ALA A 129 0.05 -15.70 -3.31
N GLN A 130 -0.18 -15.90 -2.02
CA GLN A 130 -1.05 -16.96 -1.52
C GLN A 130 -2.49 -16.76 -1.98
N GLU A 131 -3.03 -15.55 -1.80
CA GLU A 131 -4.42 -15.29 -2.22
C GLU A 131 -4.57 -15.38 -3.73
N ARG A 132 -3.57 -14.90 -4.48
CA ARG A 132 -3.61 -14.94 -5.94
C ARG A 132 -3.68 -16.37 -6.47
N ALA A 133 -3.11 -17.31 -5.74
CA ALA A 133 -3.12 -18.72 -6.16
C ALA A 133 -4.54 -19.30 -6.20
N PHE A 134 -5.50 -18.66 -5.53
CA PHE A 134 -6.89 -19.10 -5.53
C PHE A 134 -7.76 -18.38 -6.56
N LEU A 135 -7.20 -17.53 -7.37
CA LEU A 135 -7.91 -16.87 -8.47
C LEU A 135 -7.85 -17.75 -9.75
#